data_2cfa85a39fb50d108b954dbf3298bce5
#
_entry.id   2cfa85a39fb50d108b954dbf3298bce5
#
_cell.length_a   1.000
_cell.length_b   1.000
_cell.length_c   1.000
_cell.angle_alpha   90.00
_cell.angle_beta   90.00
_cell.angle_gamma   90.00
#
_symmetry.space_group_name_H-M   'P 1'
#
loop_
_entity.id
_entity.type
_entity.pdbx_description
1 polymer ?
#
loop_
_entity_poly.entity_id
_entity_poly.type
_entity_poly.pdbx_seq_one_letter_code
_entity_poly.pdbx_strand_id
1 'polypeptide(L)'
;MYKIELNNEHREEARVRDTSKIKRVAEINMALHRGLDTSKYGKEVDSTVELMSKLGSRAANGDGSARAELNTIFKIGIEPLLAKQMQIYSLLGNYKTIGMDETPVKHTWTYENLGADIQAKGSDVSFADRKGIDYPIKTQTISAGMRYNYREFESKDFLGTNAQEIEQIQTTMHNKGVAYVLEVIKEALKNNTTGVKFYEEYSGNLTQTAVDNMVAKIRRMGKVSILSDYGNIATISGFNGYKNVESTSLPFYTESQVEEIARQGYNGDYKGSNLVVLPNEYNYTKPLTDKTAFETYFNTDDLFFVPQGITSPVDIIKRGGLTTMSGTDVSTASILTRFDMEIGADVTKGREFEIGLITKAD
;
A
#
# COMPACT_ATOMS: atom_id res chain seq x y z
N MET A 1 41.91 -3.20 -26.98
CA MET A 1 40.95 -2.55 -26.04
C MET A 1 40.59 -1.19 -26.64
N TYR A 2 39.50 -1.11 -27.40
CA TYR A 2 39.06 0.13 -28.04
C TYR A 2 38.39 1.01 -27.00
N LYS A 3 38.98 2.17 -26.69
CA LYS A 3 38.30 3.23 -25.92
C LYS A 3 37.28 3.89 -26.86
N ILE A 4 36.00 3.69 -26.61
CA ILE A 4 34.96 4.49 -27.23
C ILE A 4 34.97 5.83 -26.47
N GLU A 5 35.56 6.86 -27.03
CA GLU A 5 35.43 8.23 -26.58
C GLU A 5 34.04 8.73 -27.00
N LEU A 6 33.09 8.72 -26.07
CA LEU A 6 31.83 9.40 -26.26
C LEU A 6 32.09 10.90 -26.32
N ASN A 7 31.65 11.52 -27.42
CA ASN A 7 31.79 12.94 -27.69
C ASN A 7 31.22 13.75 -26.51
N ASN A 8 31.99 14.71 -26.01
CA ASN A 8 31.62 15.48 -24.82
C ASN A 8 30.28 16.24 -24.96
N GLU A 9 29.89 16.60 -26.18
CA GLU A 9 28.61 17.24 -26.49
C GLU A 9 27.40 16.34 -26.11
N HIS A 10 27.47 15.04 -26.38
CA HIS A 10 26.42 14.11 -25.98
C HIS A 10 26.43 13.80 -24.47
N ARG A 11 27.53 14.04 -23.77
CA ARG A 11 27.62 13.94 -22.32
C ARG A 11 26.97 15.11 -21.58
N GLU A 12 27.03 16.30 -22.15
CA GLU A 12 26.38 17.50 -21.59
C GLU A 12 24.86 17.46 -21.84
N GLU A 13 24.39 17.05 -23.00
CA GLU A 13 22.96 16.83 -23.27
C GLU A 13 22.34 15.74 -22.39
N ALA A 14 23.10 14.70 -22.04
CA ALA A 14 22.65 13.67 -21.11
C ALA A 14 22.67 14.12 -19.64
N ARG A 15 23.47 15.14 -19.28
CA ARG A 15 23.63 15.63 -17.89
C ARG A 15 22.65 16.69 -17.48
N VAL A 16 22.03 17.42 -18.39
CA VAL A 16 21.12 18.53 -18.07
C VAL A 16 19.76 18.28 -18.71
N ARG A 17 19.15 17.14 -18.47
CA ARG A 17 17.69 17.08 -18.51
C ARG A 17 17.22 17.81 -17.26
N ASP A 18 16.73 19.01 -17.47
CA ASP A 18 16.20 19.86 -16.40
C ASP A 18 15.00 19.16 -15.74
N THR A 19 15.29 18.38 -14.72
CA THR A 19 14.28 17.60 -13.98
C THR A 19 13.20 18.49 -13.40
N SER A 20 13.46 19.80 -13.26
CA SER A 20 12.47 20.77 -12.80
C SER A 20 11.40 21.02 -13.85
N LYS A 21 11.76 21.10 -15.13
CA LYS A 21 10.82 21.26 -16.25
C LYS A 21 9.95 20.01 -16.41
N ILE A 22 10.54 18.83 -16.32
CA ILE A 22 9.80 17.56 -16.41
C ILE A 22 8.79 17.43 -15.27
N LYS A 23 9.18 17.77 -14.05
CA LYS A 23 8.26 17.81 -12.90
C LYS A 23 7.11 18.78 -13.13
N ARG A 24 7.41 19.96 -13.68
CA ARG A 24 6.41 20.98 -13.97
C ARG A 24 5.41 20.53 -15.04
N VAL A 25 5.88 19.86 -16.09
CA VAL A 25 5.03 19.24 -17.12
C VAL A 25 4.12 18.16 -16.52
N ALA A 26 4.64 17.30 -15.66
CA ALA A 26 3.85 16.28 -14.97
C ALA A 26 2.80 16.89 -14.03
N GLU A 27 3.14 17.95 -13.29
CA GLU A 27 2.19 18.69 -12.43
C GLU A 27 1.05 19.31 -13.23
N ILE A 28 1.35 19.97 -14.35
CA ILE A 28 0.35 20.60 -15.24
C ILE A 28 -0.56 19.53 -15.84
N ASN A 29 0.02 18.41 -16.32
CA ASN A 29 -0.74 17.29 -16.86
C ASN A 29 -1.74 16.73 -15.83
N MET A 30 -1.30 16.50 -14.60
CA MET A 30 -2.16 16.02 -13.52
C MET A 30 -3.21 17.05 -13.10
N ALA A 31 -2.88 18.35 -13.13
CA ALA A 31 -3.83 19.42 -12.81
C ALA A 31 -4.94 19.53 -13.87
N LEU A 32 -4.59 19.44 -15.15
CA LEU A 32 -5.54 19.42 -16.27
C LEU A 32 -6.52 18.25 -16.16
N HIS A 33 -5.99 17.06 -15.87
CA HIS A 33 -6.83 15.87 -15.73
C HIS A 33 -7.84 16.00 -14.57
N ARG A 34 -7.39 16.52 -13.42
CA ARG A 34 -8.23 16.66 -12.23
C ARG A 34 -9.19 17.85 -12.31
N GLY A 35 -9.19 18.58 -13.39
CA GLY A 35 -9.99 19.79 -13.52
C GLY A 35 -9.65 20.87 -12.49
N LEU A 36 -8.40 20.84 -11.95
CA LEU A 36 -7.95 21.85 -11.01
C LEU A 36 -7.71 23.19 -11.72
N ASP A 37 -7.78 24.28 -10.95
CA ASP A 37 -7.49 25.60 -11.48
C ASP A 37 -6.06 25.67 -12.03
N THR A 38 -5.96 25.80 -13.36
CA THR A 38 -4.70 25.90 -14.10
C THR A 38 -4.27 27.33 -14.37
N SER A 39 -5.04 28.33 -13.90
CA SER A 39 -4.76 29.75 -14.10
C SER A 39 -3.36 30.16 -13.62
N LYS A 40 -2.86 29.51 -12.56
CA LYS A 40 -1.50 29.72 -12.02
C LYS A 40 -0.37 29.30 -12.97
N TYR A 41 -0.67 28.49 -13.98
CA TYR A 41 0.31 28.01 -14.95
C TYR A 41 0.32 28.84 -16.25
N GLY A 42 -0.75 29.62 -16.52
CA GLY A 42 -0.83 30.52 -17.65
C GLY A 42 -0.49 29.86 -18.98
N LYS A 43 0.45 30.48 -19.73
CA LYS A 43 0.90 29.98 -21.04
C LYS A 43 1.67 28.63 -20.99
N GLU A 44 2.08 28.19 -19.81
CA GLU A 44 2.78 26.92 -19.67
C GLU A 44 1.86 25.73 -19.98
N VAL A 45 0.56 25.89 -19.84
CA VAL A 45 -0.44 24.86 -20.17
C VAL A 45 -0.38 24.52 -21.66
N ASP A 46 -0.47 25.51 -22.52
CA ASP A 46 -0.44 25.32 -23.99
C ASP A 46 0.90 24.73 -24.43
N SER A 47 2.00 25.21 -23.84
CA SER A 47 3.34 24.67 -24.11
C SER A 47 3.48 23.22 -23.68
N THR A 48 2.83 22.82 -22.57
CA THR A 48 2.82 21.42 -22.09
C THR A 48 2.03 20.52 -23.04
N VAL A 49 0.86 20.96 -23.48
CA VAL A 49 0.03 20.25 -24.46
C VAL A 49 0.80 20.02 -25.76
N GLU A 50 1.45 21.06 -26.28
CA GLU A 50 2.24 20.97 -27.50
C GLU A 50 3.47 20.05 -27.34
N LEU A 51 4.17 20.12 -26.21
CA LEU A 51 5.31 19.25 -25.89
C LEU A 51 4.90 17.78 -25.83
N MET A 52 3.81 17.47 -25.12
CA MET A 52 3.33 16.08 -24.98
C MET A 52 2.90 15.50 -26.32
N SER A 53 2.20 16.28 -27.14
CA SER A 53 1.80 15.88 -28.50
C SER A 53 3.01 15.63 -29.39
N LYS A 54 4.03 16.51 -29.36
CA LYS A 54 5.28 16.31 -30.11
C LYS A 54 6.07 15.10 -29.65
N LEU A 55 6.19 14.89 -28.34
CA LEU A 55 6.85 13.72 -27.76
C LEU A 55 6.12 12.42 -28.13
N GLY A 56 4.80 12.43 -28.06
CA GLY A 56 3.96 11.30 -28.44
C GLY A 56 4.14 10.91 -29.90
N SER A 57 4.05 11.88 -30.79
CA SER A 57 4.25 11.67 -32.25
C SER A 57 5.67 11.15 -32.58
N ARG A 58 6.72 11.71 -31.97
CA ARG A 58 8.10 11.23 -32.13
C ARG A 58 8.28 9.83 -31.59
N ALA A 59 7.69 9.53 -30.42
CA ALA A 59 7.75 8.20 -29.82
C ALA A 59 7.06 7.14 -30.69
N ALA A 60 5.92 7.49 -31.29
CA ALA A 60 5.19 6.67 -32.25
C ALA A 60 6.03 6.37 -33.49
N ASN A 61 6.78 7.35 -33.98
CA ASN A 61 7.70 7.22 -35.13
C ASN A 61 9.01 6.48 -34.80
N GLY A 62 9.15 5.92 -33.61
CA GLY A 62 10.28 5.08 -33.23
C GLY A 62 11.42 5.79 -32.53
N ASP A 63 11.29 7.07 -32.18
CA ASP A 63 12.31 7.84 -31.46
C ASP A 63 12.46 7.33 -30.02
N GLY A 64 13.55 6.64 -29.73
CA GLY A 64 13.86 6.08 -28.41
C GLY A 64 14.07 7.17 -27.34
N SER A 65 14.57 8.36 -27.73
CA SER A 65 14.77 9.45 -26.78
C SER A 65 13.44 10.05 -26.33
N ALA A 66 12.50 10.23 -27.25
CA ALA A 66 11.14 10.71 -26.93
C ALA A 66 10.38 9.73 -26.03
N ARG A 67 10.54 8.41 -26.25
CA ARG A 67 9.99 7.38 -25.35
C ARG A 67 10.57 7.45 -23.95
N ALA A 68 11.88 7.60 -23.83
CA ALA A 68 12.55 7.71 -22.53
C ALA A 68 12.07 8.97 -21.75
N GLU A 69 11.81 10.06 -22.49
CA GLU A 69 11.31 11.29 -21.90
C GLU A 69 9.85 11.17 -21.43
N LEU A 70 8.98 10.57 -22.24
CA LEU A 70 7.60 10.23 -21.84
C LEU A 70 7.59 9.30 -20.61
N ASN A 71 8.39 8.24 -20.59
CA ASN A 71 8.49 7.34 -19.45
C ASN A 71 8.93 8.07 -18.17
N THR A 72 9.81 9.07 -18.31
CA THR A 72 10.26 9.88 -17.19
C THR A 72 9.14 10.78 -16.66
N ILE A 73 8.34 11.39 -17.55
CA ILE A 73 7.16 12.18 -17.19
C ILE A 73 6.13 11.31 -16.45
N PHE A 74 5.83 10.11 -16.96
CA PHE A 74 4.91 9.17 -16.33
C PHE A 74 5.41 8.73 -14.96
N LYS A 75 6.67 8.35 -14.86
CA LYS A 75 7.29 7.97 -13.58
C LYS A 75 7.16 9.07 -12.53
N ILE A 76 7.47 10.30 -12.90
CA ILE A 76 7.36 11.47 -12.01
C ILE A 76 5.90 11.75 -11.60
N GLY A 77 4.93 11.46 -12.47
CA GLY A 77 3.51 11.57 -12.15
C GLY A 77 3.03 10.51 -11.15
N ILE A 78 3.49 9.28 -11.31
CA ILE A 78 3.04 8.13 -10.49
C ILE A 78 3.73 8.08 -9.12
N GLU A 79 5.04 8.28 -9.06
CA GLU A 79 5.86 8.00 -7.89
C GLU A 79 5.48 8.81 -6.63
N PRO A 80 5.22 10.13 -6.67
CA PRO A 80 4.84 10.91 -5.50
C PRO A 80 3.48 10.55 -4.91
N LEU A 81 2.54 10.19 -5.78
CA LEU A 81 1.19 9.77 -5.37
C LEU A 81 1.25 8.40 -4.71
N LEU A 82 1.99 7.47 -5.31
CA LEU A 82 2.23 6.15 -4.76
C LEU A 82 2.91 6.24 -3.38
N ALA A 83 3.87 7.16 -3.21
CA ALA A 83 4.53 7.38 -1.93
C ALA A 83 3.59 7.86 -0.82
N LYS A 84 2.60 8.69 -1.14
CA LYS A 84 1.55 9.10 -0.18
C LYS A 84 0.66 7.93 0.24
N GLN A 85 0.25 7.13 -0.73
CA GLN A 85 -0.59 5.96 -0.45
C GLN A 85 0.16 4.90 0.35
N MET A 86 1.48 4.79 0.19
CA MET A 86 2.32 3.87 0.95
C MET A 86 2.40 4.18 2.45
N GLN A 87 1.95 5.35 2.91
CA GLN A 87 1.87 5.64 4.34
C GLN A 87 0.99 4.64 5.10
N ILE A 88 0.03 4.00 4.43
CA ILE A 88 -0.80 2.96 5.02
C ILE A 88 0.04 1.76 5.50
N TYR A 89 1.16 1.47 4.84
CA TYR A 89 2.05 0.38 5.26
C TYR A 89 2.67 0.62 6.63
N SER A 90 2.87 1.89 7.02
CA SER A 90 3.38 2.23 8.36
C SER A 90 2.39 1.91 9.48
N LEU A 91 1.10 1.78 9.17
CA LEU A 91 0.07 1.33 10.11
C LEU A 91 0.07 -0.19 10.27
N LEU A 92 0.43 -0.91 9.20
CA LEU A 92 0.50 -2.37 9.20
C LEU A 92 1.82 -2.89 9.79
N GLY A 93 2.92 -2.16 9.59
CA GLY A 93 4.23 -2.63 10.02
C GLY A 93 5.36 -1.62 9.91
N ASN A 94 6.58 -2.11 10.04
CA ASN A 94 7.80 -1.32 9.82
C ASN A 94 8.05 -1.20 8.31
N TYR A 95 7.69 -0.06 7.74
CA TYR A 95 7.92 0.21 6.33
C TYR A 95 9.31 0.79 6.08
N LYS A 96 10.07 0.17 5.16
CA LYS A 96 11.41 0.61 4.73
C LYS A 96 11.53 0.59 3.22
N THR A 97 12.32 1.52 2.68
CA THR A 97 12.76 1.49 1.29
C THR A 97 14.24 1.16 1.25
N ILE A 98 14.62 0.19 0.43
CA ILE A 98 16.01 -0.25 0.23
C ILE A 98 16.43 -0.07 -1.23
N GLY A 99 17.74 -0.06 -1.51
CA GLY A 99 18.28 -0.02 -2.88
C GLY A 99 17.95 -1.29 -3.68
N MET A 100 18.01 -1.19 -5.03
CA MET A 100 17.81 -2.37 -5.89
C MET A 100 18.93 -3.40 -5.77
N ASP A 101 20.12 -2.97 -5.38
CA ASP A 101 21.33 -3.78 -5.16
C ASP A 101 21.37 -4.41 -3.76
N GLU A 102 20.52 -3.98 -2.85
CA GLU A 102 20.47 -4.51 -1.50
C GLU A 102 19.59 -5.78 -1.42
N THR A 103 20.06 -6.78 -0.69
CA THR A 103 19.26 -7.96 -0.37
C THR A 103 18.51 -7.69 0.93
N PRO A 104 17.17 -7.77 0.94
CA PRO A 104 16.39 -7.56 2.15
C PRO A 104 16.58 -8.74 3.10
N VAL A 105 17.41 -8.57 4.12
CA VAL A 105 17.63 -9.56 5.18
C VAL A 105 17.12 -9.00 6.49
N LYS A 106 16.37 -9.81 7.21
CA LYS A 106 15.94 -9.51 8.57
C LYS A 106 16.85 -10.20 9.56
N HIS A 107 17.40 -9.42 10.47
CA HIS A 107 18.11 -9.91 11.65
C HIS A 107 17.14 -9.89 12.84
N THR A 108 16.89 -11.03 13.45
CA THR A 108 16.07 -11.10 14.67
C THR A 108 16.82 -11.85 15.76
N TRP A 109 16.53 -11.49 17.00
CA TRP A 109 17.09 -12.12 18.17
C TRP A 109 15.97 -12.74 18.98
N THR A 110 16.15 -14.01 19.31
CA THR A 110 15.30 -14.71 20.27
C THR A 110 16.10 -14.98 21.54
N TYR A 111 15.42 -14.95 22.67
CA TYR A 111 16.01 -15.30 23.96
C TYR A 111 15.33 -16.59 24.44
N GLU A 112 16.13 -17.62 24.65
CA GLU A 112 15.68 -18.83 25.28
C GLU A 112 15.83 -18.70 26.78
N ASN A 113 14.83 -19.17 27.55
CA ASN A 113 14.84 -19.15 29.03
C ASN A 113 14.95 -17.76 29.68
N LEU A 114 14.47 -16.71 28.99
CA LEU A 114 14.39 -15.37 29.60
C LEU A 114 13.21 -15.37 30.58
N GLY A 115 13.49 -15.51 31.85
CA GLY A 115 12.52 -15.45 32.93
C GLY A 115 13.06 -14.66 34.12
N ALA A 116 12.14 -14.20 34.98
CA ALA A 116 12.50 -13.59 36.24
C ALA A 116 11.84 -14.41 37.35
N ASP A 117 12.64 -14.98 38.25
CA ASP A 117 12.17 -15.79 39.37
C ASP A 117 12.39 -15.05 40.69
N ILE A 118 11.45 -15.24 41.63
CA ILE A 118 11.64 -14.76 42.98
C ILE A 118 12.46 -15.82 43.73
N GLN A 119 13.70 -15.46 44.05
CA GLN A 119 14.64 -16.39 44.66
C GLN A 119 15.09 -15.92 46.04
N ALA A 120 15.54 -16.87 46.85
CA ALA A 120 16.16 -16.58 48.11
C ALA A 120 17.52 -15.85 47.92
N LYS A 121 17.91 -15.03 48.88
CA LYS A 121 19.17 -14.30 48.83
C LYS A 121 20.36 -15.27 48.71
N GLY A 122 21.11 -15.16 47.59
CA GLY A 122 22.28 -16.03 47.33
C GLY A 122 21.97 -17.28 46.50
N SER A 123 20.72 -17.43 45.98
CA SER A 123 20.40 -18.49 45.00
C SER A 123 20.99 -18.16 43.62
N ASP A 124 21.18 -19.20 42.85
CA ASP A 124 21.67 -19.08 41.45
C ASP A 124 20.54 -18.60 40.53
N VAL A 125 20.89 -17.85 39.49
CA VAL A 125 19.95 -17.26 38.51
C VAL A 125 20.10 -18.01 37.18
N SER A 126 18.99 -18.34 36.55
CA SER A 126 19.00 -18.86 35.18
C SER A 126 19.35 -17.74 34.19
N PHE A 127 20.35 -17.98 33.34
CA PHE A 127 20.75 -17.04 32.30
C PHE A 127 20.02 -17.37 31.00
N ALA A 128 19.56 -16.32 30.31
CA ALA A 128 18.95 -16.46 28.99
C ALA A 128 20.03 -16.54 27.91
N ASP A 129 19.88 -17.51 27.01
CA ASP A 129 20.71 -17.61 25.82
C ASP A 129 20.12 -16.75 24.68
N ARG A 130 21.01 -15.95 24.08
CA ARG A 130 20.66 -15.10 22.92
C ARG A 130 20.97 -15.85 21.63
N LYS A 131 19.96 -16.05 20.81
CA LYS A 131 20.09 -16.69 19.51
C LYS A 131 19.70 -15.75 18.39
N GLY A 132 20.63 -15.47 17.49
CA GLY A 132 20.39 -14.68 16.28
C GLY A 132 19.87 -15.55 15.15
N ILE A 133 18.88 -15.06 14.44
CA ILE A 133 18.33 -15.70 13.24
C ILE A 133 18.30 -14.65 12.13
N ASP A 134 18.92 -14.98 11.01
CA ASP A 134 18.93 -14.17 9.81
C ASP A 134 18.13 -14.88 8.72
N TYR A 135 17.19 -14.17 8.09
CA TYR A 135 16.46 -14.73 6.96
C TYR A 135 16.11 -13.67 5.92
N PRO A 136 16.11 -14.06 4.63
CA PRO A 136 15.75 -13.13 3.57
C PRO A 136 14.24 -12.88 3.53
N ILE A 137 13.86 -11.62 3.32
CA ILE A 137 12.47 -11.26 3.04
C ILE A 137 12.22 -11.43 1.54
N LYS A 138 11.21 -12.22 1.18
CA LYS A 138 10.84 -12.43 -0.21
C LYS A 138 10.16 -11.18 -0.77
N THR A 139 10.66 -10.68 -1.89
CA THR A 139 10.03 -9.59 -2.65
C THR A 139 9.23 -10.13 -3.82
N GLN A 140 8.13 -9.45 -4.14
CA GLN A 140 7.29 -9.73 -5.30
C GLN A 140 7.25 -8.49 -6.19
N THR A 141 7.27 -8.69 -7.50
CA THR A 141 7.13 -7.61 -8.47
C THR A 141 5.66 -7.41 -8.80
N ILE A 142 5.16 -6.21 -8.54
CA ILE A 142 3.82 -5.79 -8.94
C ILE A 142 3.98 -5.03 -10.25
N SER A 143 3.37 -5.52 -11.31
CA SER A 143 3.47 -4.96 -12.64
C SER A 143 2.12 -4.45 -13.12
N ALA A 144 2.13 -3.29 -13.78
CA ALA A 144 1.00 -2.76 -14.51
C ALA A 144 1.47 -2.30 -15.90
N GLY A 145 0.60 -2.36 -16.88
CA GLY A 145 0.95 -2.01 -18.26
C GLY A 145 -0.12 -1.18 -18.93
N MET A 146 0.32 -0.28 -19.81
CA MET A 146 -0.51 0.57 -20.66
C MET A 146 -0.21 0.32 -22.12
N ARG A 147 -1.24 0.43 -22.95
CA ARG A 147 -1.12 0.34 -24.40
C ARG A 147 -1.73 1.60 -25.02
N TYR A 148 -0.94 2.32 -25.79
CA TYR A 148 -1.39 3.50 -26.52
C TYR A 148 -1.37 3.20 -28.03
N ASN A 149 -2.46 3.54 -28.71
CA ASN A 149 -2.48 3.57 -30.17
C ASN A 149 -1.72 4.81 -30.64
N TYR A 150 -0.88 4.70 -31.70
CA TYR A 150 -0.11 5.83 -32.18
C TYR A 150 -0.98 7.03 -32.62
N ARG A 151 -2.24 6.79 -33.05
CA ARG A 151 -3.20 7.84 -33.43
C ARG A 151 -3.69 8.66 -32.24
N GLU A 152 -3.67 8.08 -31.05
CA GLU A 152 -4.07 8.80 -29.82
C GLU A 152 -3.07 9.90 -29.47
N PHE A 153 -1.79 9.72 -29.82
CA PHE A 153 -0.76 10.74 -29.61
C PHE A 153 -0.94 11.96 -30.51
N GLU A 154 -1.61 11.83 -31.65
CA GLU A 154 -1.89 12.93 -32.57
C GLU A 154 -3.13 13.72 -32.14
N SER A 155 -3.98 13.16 -31.26
CA SER A 155 -5.16 13.83 -30.75
C SER A 155 -4.81 14.75 -29.58
N LYS A 156 -5.51 15.91 -29.50
CA LYS A 156 -5.38 16.82 -28.36
C LYS A 156 -5.91 16.22 -27.05
N ASP A 157 -6.73 15.17 -27.15
CA ASP A 157 -7.35 14.49 -25.99
C ASP A 157 -6.38 13.54 -25.29
N PHE A 158 -5.20 13.28 -25.89
CA PHE A 158 -4.17 12.40 -25.32
C PHE A 158 -3.78 12.77 -23.88
N LEU A 159 -3.70 14.05 -23.57
CA LEU A 159 -3.31 14.53 -22.23
C LEU A 159 -4.32 14.13 -21.15
N GLY A 160 -5.62 14.28 -21.41
CA GLY A 160 -6.65 13.90 -20.46
C GLY A 160 -6.70 12.40 -20.22
N THR A 161 -6.65 11.62 -21.28
CA THR A 161 -6.66 10.16 -21.24
C THR A 161 -5.44 9.62 -20.49
N ASN A 162 -4.26 10.15 -20.81
CA ASN A 162 -3.01 9.73 -20.19
C ASN A 162 -2.96 9.95 -18.67
N ALA A 163 -3.41 11.10 -18.20
CA ALA A 163 -3.41 11.40 -16.77
C ALA A 163 -4.37 10.50 -16.00
N GLN A 164 -5.53 10.16 -16.60
CA GLN A 164 -6.48 9.22 -16.04
C GLN A 164 -5.88 7.80 -15.92
N GLU A 165 -5.18 7.36 -16.96
CA GLU A 165 -4.53 6.06 -16.97
C GLU A 165 -3.40 5.96 -15.94
N ILE A 166 -2.60 7.02 -15.76
CA ILE A 166 -1.59 7.12 -14.71
C ILE A 166 -2.22 6.94 -13.33
N GLU A 167 -3.34 7.60 -13.07
CA GLU A 167 -4.04 7.51 -11.80
C GLU A 167 -4.62 6.10 -11.57
N GLN A 168 -5.19 5.48 -12.60
CA GLN A 168 -5.68 4.10 -12.55
C GLN A 168 -4.56 3.09 -12.28
N ILE A 169 -3.43 3.20 -12.96
CA ILE A 169 -2.27 2.32 -12.75
C ILE A 169 -1.77 2.45 -11.31
N GLN A 170 -1.61 3.69 -10.85
CA GLN A 170 -1.15 3.96 -9.51
C GLN A 170 -2.06 3.33 -8.47
N THR A 171 -3.37 3.54 -8.57
CA THR A 171 -4.37 2.98 -7.68
C THR A 171 -4.36 1.46 -7.71
N THR A 172 -4.32 0.87 -8.91
CA THR A 172 -4.27 -0.59 -9.09
C THR A 172 -3.01 -1.20 -8.47
N MET A 173 -1.83 -0.61 -8.71
CA MET A 173 -0.57 -1.08 -8.13
C MET A 173 -0.56 -0.97 -6.61
N HIS A 174 -1.08 0.15 -6.07
CA HIS A 174 -1.18 0.35 -4.63
C HIS A 174 -2.10 -0.70 -3.98
N ASN A 175 -3.32 -0.84 -4.50
CA ASN A 175 -4.32 -1.77 -3.96
C ASN A 175 -3.82 -3.23 -4.02
N LYS A 176 -3.14 -3.60 -5.11
CA LYS A 176 -2.51 -4.93 -5.22
C LYS A 176 -1.37 -5.11 -4.22
N GLY A 177 -0.60 -4.07 -3.94
CA GLY A 177 0.45 -4.07 -2.93
C GLY A 177 -0.09 -4.25 -1.52
N VAL A 178 -1.14 -3.52 -1.16
CA VAL A 178 -1.82 -3.67 0.15
C VAL A 178 -2.39 -5.08 0.28
N ALA A 179 -3.10 -5.56 -0.73
CA ALA A 179 -3.66 -6.92 -0.73
C ALA A 179 -2.58 -7.98 -0.51
N TYR A 180 -1.44 -7.87 -1.20
CA TYR A 180 -0.31 -8.78 -1.03
C TYR A 180 0.24 -8.78 0.41
N VAL A 181 0.42 -7.59 1.02
CA VAL A 181 0.90 -7.47 2.40
C VAL A 181 -0.07 -8.10 3.39
N LEU A 182 -1.39 -7.85 3.23
CA LEU A 182 -2.42 -8.43 4.08
C LEU A 182 -2.49 -9.95 3.94
N GLU A 183 -2.33 -10.49 2.74
CA GLU A 183 -2.27 -11.93 2.48
C GLU A 183 -1.06 -12.58 3.16
N VAL A 184 0.12 -11.97 3.08
CA VAL A 184 1.33 -12.46 3.78
C VAL A 184 1.12 -12.47 5.30
N ILE A 185 0.51 -11.43 5.88
CA ILE A 185 0.18 -11.40 7.30
C ILE A 185 -0.80 -12.52 7.65
N LYS A 186 -1.86 -12.69 6.87
CA LYS A 186 -2.87 -13.73 7.05
C LYS A 186 -2.27 -15.14 7.01
N GLU A 187 -1.42 -15.41 6.03
CA GLU A 187 -0.71 -16.70 5.91
C GLU A 187 0.23 -16.96 7.09
N ALA A 188 0.99 -15.94 7.52
CA ALA A 188 1.88 -16.07 8.66
C ALA A 188 1.12 -16.39 9.95
N LEU A 189 -0.05 -15.77 10.16
CA LEU A 189 -0.90 -16.04 11.32
C LEU A 189 -1.53 -17.45 11.28
N LYS A 190 -1.94 -17.91 10.10
CA LYS A 190 -2.46 -19.27 9.91
C LYS A 190 -1.39 -20.33 10.17
N ASN A 191 -0.17 -20.10 9.68
CA ASN A 191 0.97 -21.04 9.71
C ASN A 191 1.96 -20.75 10.86
N ASN A 192 1.48 -20.18 11.94
CA ASN A 192 2.29 -19.78 13.08
C ASN A 192 3.11 -20.95 13.66
N THR A 193 4.41 -20.72 13.85
CA THR A 193 5.38 -21.72 14.33
C THR A 193 5.36 -21.90 15.85
N THR A 194 4.88 -20.90 16.61
CA THR A 194 4.86 -20.94 18.08
C THR A 194 3.71 -21.75 18.68
N GLY A 195 2.72 -22.14 17.86
CA GLY A 195 1.51 -22.82 18.30
C GLY A 195 0.48 -21.92 19.00
N VAL A 196 0.87 -20.70 19.43
CA VAL A 196 -0.05 -19.71 19.99
C VAL A 196 -0.60 -18.87 18.85
N LYS A 197 -1.88 -19.01 18.55
CA LYS A 197 -2.54 -18.29 17.45
C LYS A 197 -3.54 -17.29 17.98
N PHE A 198 -3.39 -16.04 17.60
CA PHE A 198 -4.45 -15.02 17.72
C PHE A 198 -5.16 -14.87 16.37
N TYR A 199 -5.62 -16.00 15.87
CA TYR A 199 -6.40 -16.17 14.65
C TYR A 199 -7.72 -16.84 15.01
N GLU A 200 -8.83 -16.22 14.64
CA GLU A 200 -10.18 -16.70 14.90
C GLU A 200 -11.01 -16.63 13.62
N GLU A 201 -11.76 -17.69 13.34
CA GLU A 201 -12.75 -17.71 12.26
C GLU A 201 -14.15 -17.61 12.88
N TYR A 202 -15.01 -16.76 12.29
CA TYR A 202 -16.40 -16.65 12.70
C TYR A 202 -17.34 -17.10 11.58
N SER A 203 -18.48 -17.63 11.94
CA SER A 203 -19.57 -17.97 11.05
C SER A 203 -20.77 -17.05 11.30
N GLY A 204 -21.44 -16.62 10.23
CA GLY A 204 -22.57 -15.69 10.33
C GLY A 204 -22.13 -14.23 10.48
N ASN A 205 -22.65 -13.53 11.49
CA ASN A 205 -22.34 -12.12 11.73
C ASN A 205 -21.20 -11.94 12.73
N LEU A 206 -20.41 -10.89 12.54
CA LEU A 206 -19.37 -10.50 13.48
C LEU A 206 -20.01 -10.15 14.83
N THR A 207 -19.49 -10.75 15.91
CA THR A 207 -19.99 -10.54 17.26
C THR A 207 -19.09 -9.62 18.08
N GLN A 208 -19.69 -8.80 18.94
CA GLN A 208 -18.96 -7.94 19.87
C GLN A 208 -18.00 -8.75 20.76
N THR A 209 -18.42 -9.93 21.22
CA THR A 209 -17.61 -10.78 22.10
C THR A 209 -16.32 -11.25 21.43
N ALA A 210 -16.35 -11.62 20.13
CA ALA A 210 -15.16 -12.02 19.40
C ALA A 210 -14.16 -10.87 19.30
N VAL A 211 -14.63 -9.67 18.94
CA VAL A 211 -13.79 -8.47 18.87
C VAL A 211 -13.21 -8.12 20.24
N ASP A 212 -14.02 -8.12 21.31
CA ASP A 212 -13.56 -7.82 22.67
C ASP A 212 -12.49 -8.80 23.15
N ASN A 213 -12.67 -10.09 22.91
CA ASN A 213 -11.70 -11.11 23.26
C ASN A 213 -10.35 -10.90 22.53
N MET A 214 -10.40 -10.58 21.25
CA MET A 214 -9.18 -10.33 20.47
C MET A 214 -8.49 -9.05 20.95
N VAL A 215 -9.24 -7.96 21.14
CA VAL A 215 -8.71 -6.71 21.72
C VAL A 215 -8.05 -6.96 23.06
N ALA A 216 -8.68 -7.74 23.96
CA ALA A 216 -8.13 -8.03 25.28
C ALA A 216 -6.81 -8.83 25.21
N LYS A 217 -6.67 -9.74 24.22
CA LYS A 217 -5.42 -10.49 23.98
C LYS A 217 -4.31 -9.57 23.51
N ILE A 218 -4.55 -8.78 22.46
CA ILE A 218 -3.53 -7.91 21.84
C ILE A 218 -3.17 -6.72 22.71
N ARG A 219 -4.13 -6.17 23.48
CA ARG A 219 -3.90 -5.02 24.36
C ARG A 219 -2.87 -5.26 25.45
N ARG A 220 -2.56 -6.51 25.77
CA ARG A 220 -1.48 -6.86 26.70
C ARG A 220 -0.10 -6.49 26.17
N MET A 221 0.01 -6.29 24.87
CA MET A 221 1.27 -5.92 24.18
C MET A 221 1.35 -4.42 23.87
N GLY A 222 0.19 -3.72 23.78
CA GLY A 222 0.18 -2.29 23.48
C GLY A 222 -1.22 -1.77 23.18
N LYS A 223 -1.33 -0.49 22.79
CA LYS A 223 -2.58 0.07 22.30
C LYS A 223 -2.94 -0.59 20.98
N VAL A 224 -4.19 -1.01 20.80
CA VAL A 224 -4.63 -1.74 19.61
C VAL A 224 -5.15 -0.79 18.55
N SER A 225 -4.74 -1.00 17.30
CA SER A 225 -5.42 -0.48 16.11
C SER A 225 -6.10 -1.63 15.39
N ILE A 226 -7.39 -1.45 15.08
CA ILE A 226 -8.21 -2.40 14.33
C ILE A 226 -8.31 -1.88 12.91
N LEU A 227 -7.82 -2.66 11.96
CA LEU A 227 -7.80 -2.31 10.54
C LEU A 227 -8.70 -3.29 9.77
N SER A 228 -9.64 -2.77 9.02
CA SER A 228 -10.55 -3.58 8.20
C SER A 228 -11.21 -2.75 7.11
N ASP A 229 -12.05 -3.40 6.31
CA ASP A 229 -12.96 -2.73 5.39
C ASP A 229 -14.00 -1.88 6.13
N TYR A 230 -14.56 -0.88 5.43
CA TYR A 230 -15.56 0.04 5.97
C TYR A 230 -16.75 -0.67 6.63
N GLY A 231 -17.27 -1.74 6.01
CA GLY A 231 -18.44 -2.47 6.51
C GLY A 231 -18.23 -3.05 7.92
N ASN A 232 -17.08 -3.65 8.16
CA ASN A 232 -16.72 -4.19 9.47
C ASN A 232 -16.45 -3.09 10.49
N ILE A 233 -15.75 -2.02 10.09
CA ILE A 233 -15.47 -0.88 10.98
C ILE A 233 -16.76 -0.20 11.42
N ALA A 234 -17.72 0.01 10.52
CA ALA A 234 -19.03 0.55 10.84
C ALA A 234 -19.81 -0.36 11.82
N THR A 235 -19.74 -1.68 11.61
CA THR A 235 -20.35 -2.67 12.52
C THR A 235 -19.74 -2.61 13.93
N ILE A 236 -18.40 -2.58 14.02
CA ILE A 236 -17.68 -2.49 15.31
C ILE A 236 -17.99 -1.16 16.02
N SER A 237 -18.04 -0.06 15.28
CA SER A 237 -18.42 1.23 15.82
C SER A 237 -19.81 1.20 16.46
N GLY A 238 -20.75 0.46 15.86
CA GLY A 238 -22.08 0.26 16.39
C GLY A 238 -22.14 -0.47 17.76
N PHE A 239 -21.14 -1.31 18.07
CA PHE A 239 -21.08 -2.02 19.36
C PHE A 239 -20.91 -1.10 20.57
N ASN A 240 -20.35 0.09 20.40
CA ASN A 240 -20.14 1.06 21.49
C ASN A 240 -21.40 1.81 21.92
N GLY A 241 -22.42 1.88 21.07
CA GLY A 241 -23.50 2.83 21.19
C GLY A 241 -24.64 2.44 22.15
N TYR A 242 -24.55 1.31 22.86
CA TYR A 242 -25.66 0.80 23.63
C TYR A 242 -25.33 0.56 25.10
N LYS A 243 -26.14 1.13 25.96
CA LYS A 243 -26.17 0.81 27.39
C LYS A 243 -27.46 0.08 27.69
N ASN A 244 -27.36 -1.13 28.24
CA ASN A 244 -28.54 -1.85 28.75
C ASN A 244 -28.98 -1.23 30.08
N VAL A 245 -30.13 -0.61 30.07
CA VAL A 245 -30.79 -0.13 31.27
C VAL A 245 -32.15 -0.82 31.35
N GLU A 246 -32.28 -1.75 32.26
CA GLU A 246 -33.54 -2.46 32.58
C GLU A 246 -34.33 -2.94 31.35
N SER A 247 -33.70 -3.80 30.51
CA SER A 247 -34.27 -4.36 29.28
C SER A 247 -34.45 -3.41 28.09
N THR A 248 -34.02 -2.16 28.17
CA THR A 248 -34.06 -1.22 27.05
C THR A 248 -32.64 -0.84 26.66
N SER A 249 -32.28 -1.12 25.40
CA SER A 249 -31.00 -0.68 24.83
C SER A 249 -31.12 0.77 24.38
N LEU A 250 -30.47 1.68 25.08
CA LEU A 250 -30.39 3.08 24.68
C LEU A 250 -29.02 3.40 24.08
N PRO A 251 -28.97 4.13 22.95
CA PRO A 251 -27.73 4.61 22.42
C PRO A 251 -27.06 5.60 23.37
N PHE A 252 -25.79 5.41 23.65
CA PHE A 252 -25.00 6.28 24.52
C PHE A 252 -23.81 6.83 23.77
N TYR A 253 -24.02 7.92 23.02
CA TYR A 253 -23.00 8.66 22.33
C TYR A 253 -22.81 10.04 22.93
N THR A 254 -21.57 10.53 22.98
CA THR A 254 -21.27 11.93 23.26
C THR A 254 -21.57 12.79 22.03
N GLU A 255 -21.74 14.10 22.18
CA GLU A 255 -21.96 15.00 21.04
C GLU A 255 -20.84 14.87 19.98
N SER A 256 -19.58 14.81 20.42
CA SER A 256 -18.43 14.64 19.51
C SER A 256 -18.48 13.33 18.73
N GLN A 257 -18.94 12.25 19.34
CA GLN A 257 -19.12 10.96 18.65
C GLN A 257 -20.27 11.00 17.64
N VAL A 258 -21.36 11.70 17.96
CA VAL A 258 -22.48 11.91 17.03
C VAL A 258 -22.03 12.71 15.81
N GLU A 259 -21.26 13.78 16.02
CA GLU A 259 -20.69 14.57 14.93
C GLU A 259 -19.72 13.75 14.06
N GLU A 260 -18.88 12.92 14.68
CA GLU A 260 -17.94 12.06 13.99
C GLU A 260 -18.68 11.01 13.13
N ILE A 261 -19.69 10.34 13.69
CA ILE A 261 -20.54 9.39 12.97
C ILE A 261 -21.28 10.09 11.82
N ALA A 262 -21.80 11.30 12.05
CA ALA A 262 -22.49 12.06 11.00
C ALA A 262 -21.54 12.44 9.83
N ARG A 263 -20.26 12.68 10.12
CA ARG A 263 -19.26 13.09 9.12
C ARG A 263 -18.69 11.94 8.34
N GLN A 264 -18.39 10.81 8.96
CA GLN A 264 -17.64 9.69 8.34
C GLN A 264 -18.36 8.34 8.40
N GLY A 265 -19.54 8.27 9.01
CA GLY A 265 -20.36 7.05 9.08
C GLY A 265 -19.98 6.08 10.20
N TYR A 266 -18.92 6.34 10.95
CA TYR A 266 -18.46 5.51 12.08
C TYR A 266 -17.72 6.37 13.12
N ASN A 267 -17.57 5.83 14.33
CA ASN A 267 -16.73 6.41 15.37
C ASN A 267 -15.31 5.83 15.24
N GLY A 268 -14.28 6.68 15.24
CA GLY A 268 -12.87 6.28 15.10
C GLY A 268 -12.27 5.51 16.27
N ASP A 269 -13.00 5.38 17.40
CA ASP A 269 -12.54 4.69 18.60
C ASP A 269 -13.49 3.57 19.05
N TYR A 270 -12.92 2.41 19.37
CA TYR A 270 -13.62 1.30 20.00
C TYR A 270 -12.94 0.88 21.31
N LYS A 271 -13.54 1.20 22.47
CA LYS A 271 -13.00 0.84 23.80
C LYS A 271 -11.51 1.21 23.95
N GLY A 272 -11.10 2.38 23.43
CA GLY A 272 -9.72 2.87 23.45
C GLY A 272 -8.79 2.21 22.42
N SER A 273 -9.34 1.50 21.44
CA SER A 273 -8.63 1.01 20.26
C SER A 273 -8.99 1.87 19.05
N ASN A 274 -8.00 2.26 18.25
CA ASN A 274 -8.25 3.04 17.05
C ASN A 274 -8.90 2.17 15.97
N LEU A 275 -9.98 2.65 15.35
CA LEU A 275 -10.58 2.05 14.18
C LEU A 275 -10.01 2.71 12.92
N VAL A 276 -9.48 1.93 12.01
CA VAL A 276 -8.87 2.41 10.77
C VAL A 276 -9.48 1.67 9.59
N VAL A 277 -10.13 2.43 8.71
CA VAL A 277 -10.65 1.88 7.45
C VAL A 277 -9.51 1.73 6.46
N LEU A 278 -9.30 0.50 5.99
CA LEU A 278 -8.42 0.22 4.87
C LEU A 278 -9.16 0.53 3.56
N PRO A 279 -8.58 1.33 2.64
CA PRO A 279 -9.19 1.56 1.35
C PRO A 279 -9.18 0.24 0.55
N ASN A 280 -10.37 -0.27 0.26
CA ASN A 280 -10.59 -1.51 -0.47
C ASN A 280 -11.47 -1.22 -1.68
N GLU A 281 -10.85 -0.94 -2.80
CA GLU A 281 -11.55 -0.62 -4.02
C GLU A 281 -12.01 -1.87 -4.76
N TYR A 282 -12.96 -1.70 -5.67
CA TYR A 282 -13.38 -2.75 -6.57
C TYR A 282 -12.32 -3.05 -7.63
N ASN A 283 -12.08 -4.32 -7.87
CA ASN A 283 -11.31 -4.77 -9.01
C ASN A 283 -12.23 -4.87 -10.25
N TYR A 284 -12.30 -3.80 -11.02
CA TYR A 284 -13.18 -3.71 -12.18
C TYR A 284 -12.89 -4.75 -13.27
N THR A 285 -11.78 -5.47 -13.19
CA THR A 285 -11.47 -6.57 -14.13
C THR A 285 -12.11 -7.90 -13.72
N LYS A 286 -12.67 -7.98 -12.51
CA LYS A 286 -13.23 -9.21 -11.95
C LYS A 286 -14.67 -8.99 -11.44
N PRO A 287 -15.68 -9.09 -12.31
CA PRO A 287 -17.06 -9.07 -11.86
C PRO A 287 -17.38 -10.32 -11.03
N LEU A 288 -18.25 -10.18 -10.03
CA LEU A 288 -18.81 -11.31 -9.30
C LEU A 288 -19.60 -12.23 -10.24
N THR A 289 -19.72 -13.49 -9.84
CA THR A 289 -20.43 -14.52 -10.65
C THR A 289 -21.88 -14.13 -10.92
N ASP A 290 -22.55 -13.48 -9.97
CA ASP A 290 -23.92 -12.98 -10.07
C ASP A 290 -24.04 -11.61 -10.78
N LYS A 291 -22.90 -11.00 -11.13
CA LYS A 291 -22.79 -9.68 -11.78
C LYS A 291 -23.47 -8.53 -11.02
N THR A 292 -23.66 -8.66 -9.72
CA THR A 292 -24.23 -7.60 -8.87
C THR A 292 -23.18 -6.57 -8.45
N ALA A 293 -21.90 -6.98 -8.39
CA ALA A 293 -20.77 -6.13 -8.04
C ALA A 293 -19.48 -6.68 -8.65
N PHE A 294 -18.35 -6.08 -8.29
CA PHE A 294 -17.00 -6.58 -8.60
C PHE A 294 -16.35 -7.14 -7.33
N GLU A 295 -15.37 -8.04 -7.51
CA GLU A 295 -14.51 -8.46 -6.42
C GLU A 295 -13.71 -7.27 -5.88
N THR A 296 -13.41 -7.27 -4.60
CA THR A 296 -12.49 -6.31 -3.98
C THR A 296 -11.06 -6.83 -4.04
N TYR A 297 -10.06 -5.96 -3.83
CA TYR A 297 -8.65 -6.36 -3.88
C TYR A 297 -8.25 -7.27 -2.74
N PHE A 298 -8.85 -7.10 -1.55
CA PHE A 298 -8.66 -8.00 -0.41
C PHE A 298 -10.02 -8.35 0.23
N ASN A 299 -10.02 -9.39 1.06
CA ASN A 299 -11.25 -9.88 1.68
C ASN A 299 -11.86 -8.83 2.62
N THR A 300 -13.11 -8.47 2.39
CA THR A 300 -13.87 -7.49 3.20
C THR A 300 -14.12 -7.97 4.63
N ASP A 301 -14.09 -9.29 4.85
CA ASP A 301 -14.40 -9.91 6.15
C ASP A 301 -13.17 -10.05 7.07
N ASP A 302 -11.99 -9.63 6.63
CA ASP A 302 -10.76 -9.70 7.41
C ASP A 302 -10.62 -8.50 8.36
N LEU A 303 -10.40 -8.76 9.65
CA LEU A 303 -10.11 -7.76 10.67
C LEU A 303 -8.72 -7.99 11.26
N PHE A 304 -7.84 -7.04 11.10
CA PHE A 304 -6.47 -7.08 11.62
C PHE A 304 -6.37 -6.25 12.91
N PHE A 305 -5.77 -6.83 13.94
CA PHE A 305 -5.52 -6.20 15.24
C PHE A 305 -4.03 -6.01 15.40
N VAL A 306 -3.56 -4.78 15.28
CA VAL A 306 -2.14 -4.44 15.31
C VAL A 306 -1.82 -3.64 16.56
N PRO A 307 -0.89 -4.10 17.42
CA PRO A 307 -0.47 -3.34 18.59
C PRO A 307 0.36 -2.12 18.18
N GLN A 308 0.08 -0.99 18.81
CA GLN A 308 0.80 0.27 18.62
C GLN A 308 1.71 0.53 19.81
N GLY A 309 2.82 1.26 19.58
CA GLY A 309 3.77 1.63 20.62
C GLY A 309 4.85 0.58 20.91
N ILE A 310 4.83 -0.55 20.20
CA ILE A 310 5.90 -1.54 20.19
C ILE A 310 6.52 -1.64 18.79
N THR A 311 7.71 -2.22 18.71
CA THR A 311 8.29 -2.54 17.39
C THR A 311 7.39 -3.58 16.71
N SER A 312 6.78 -3.22 15.59
CA SER A 312 5.90 -4.11 14.86
C SER A 312 6.61 -5.41 14.45
N PRO A 313 5.96 -6.58 14.57
CA PRO A 313 6.51 -7.83 14.08
C PRO A 313 6.49 -7.94 12.55
N VAL A 314 5.74 -7.06 11.86
CA VAL A 314 5.67 -7.02 10.40
C VAL A 314 6.73 -6.08 9.84
N ASP A 315 7.50 -6.57 8.89
CA ASP A 315 8.39 -5.74 8.08
C ASP A 315 7.89 -5.70 6.65
N ILE A 316 7.76 -4.50 6.13
CA ILE A 316 7.33 -4.22 4.78
C ILE A 316 8.46 -3.47 4.08
N ILE A 317 8.94 -4.02 2.98
CA ILE A 317 10.10 -3.50 2.27
C ILE A 317 9.71 -3.16 0.84
N LYS A 318 9.93 -1.91 0.45
CA LYS A 318 9.94 -1.51 -0.95
C LYS A 318 11.39 -1.54 -1.46
N ARG A 319 11.63 -2.31 -2.53
CA ARG A 319 12.95 -2.40 -3.13
C ARG A 319 13.04 -1.50 -4.36
N GLY A 320 13.96 -0.54 -4.31
CA GLY A 320 14.13 0.43 -5.39
C GLY A 320 12.97 1.39 -5.60
N GLY A 321 13.02 2.11 -6.73
CA GLY A 321 11.95 2.97 -7.22
C GLY A 321 11.02 2.26 -8.21
N LEU A 322 10.07 3.02 -8.76
CA LEU A 322 9.27 2.56 -9.89
C LEU A 322 10.16 2.40 -11.12
N THR A 323 10.15 1.22 -11.73
CA THR A 323 10.85 0.95 -12.98
C THR A 323 9.86 1.03 -14.15
N THR A 324 10.28 1.67 -15.24
CA THR A 324 9.44 1.83 -16.43
C THR A 324 10.18 1.27 -17.64
N MET A 325 9.48 0.48 -18.45
CA MET A 325 9.96 -0.03 -19.72
C MET A 325 8.94 0.25 -20.81
N SER A 326 9.37 0.65 -22.00
CA SER A 326 8.47 0.83 -23.14
C SER A 326 9.01 0.17 -24.39
N GLY A 327 8.09 -0.30 -25.24
CA GLY A 327 8.36 -0.91 -26.53
C GLY A 327 7.27 -0.59 -27.53
N THR A 328 7.52 -0.80 -28.82
CA THR A 328 6.50 -0.72 -29.88
C THR A 328 6.04 -2.11 -30.24
N ASP A 329 4.73 -2.25 -30.36
CA ASP A 329 4.11 -3.41 -31.00
C ASP A 329 3.68 -3.03 -32.43
N VAL A 330 4.44 -3.53 -33.40
CA VAL A 330 4.23 -3.22 -34.82
C VAL A 330 2.94 -3.85 -35.33
N SER A 331 2.52 -4.99 -34.74
CA SER A 331 1.35 -5.72 -35.19
C SER A 331 0.04 -4.96 -34.89
N THR A 332 0.02 -4.21 -33.80
CA THR A 332 -1.15 -3.42 -33.35
C THR A 332 -0.96 -1.93 -33.51
N ALA A 333 0.17 -1.50 -34.09
CA ALA A 333 0.55 -0.08 -34.22
C ALA A 333 0.41 0.68 -32.88
N SER A 334 0.94 0.10 -31.79
CA SER A 334 0.81 0.62 -30.45
C SER A 334 2.15 0.73 -29.72
N ILE A 335 2.19 1.62 -28.74
CA ILE A 335 3.27 1.73 -27.77
C ILE A 335 2.82 1.05 -26.48
N LEU A 336 3.64 0.13 -25.99
CA LEU A 336 3.44 -0.58 -24.73
C LEU A 336 4.35 0.05 -23.68
N THR A 337 3.80 0.42 -22.54
CA THR A 337 4.57 0.89 -21.39
C THR A 337 4.26 0.02 -20.19
N ARG A 338 5.30 -0.50 -19.55
CA ARG A 338 5.22 -1.34 -18.36
C ARG A 338 5.82 -0.60 -17.17
N PHE A 339 5.15 -0.71 -16.04
CA PHE A 339 5.55 -0.16 -14.75
C PHE A 339 5.72 -1.32 -13.78
N ASP A 340 6.87 -1.40 -13.12
CA ASP A 340 7.19 -2.43 -12.14
C ASP A 340 7.58 -1.80 -10.81
N MET A 341 7.02 -2.34 -9.73
CA MET A 341 7.34 -2.01 -8.35
C MET A 341 7.62 -3.29 -7.58
N GLU A 342 8.73 -3.34 -6.85
CA GLU A 342 9.03 -4.46 -5.96
C GLU A 342 8.63 -4.16 -4.53
N ILE A 343 7.84 -5.05 -3.94
CA ILE A 343 7.45 -5.00 -2.54
C ILE A 343 7.64 -6.36 -1.90
N GLY A 344 8.13 -6.37 -0.67
CA GLY A 344 8.25 -7.56 0.16
C GLY A 344 7.58 -7.33 1.50
N ALA A 345 6.98 -8.36 2.05
CA ALA A 345 6.45 -8.34 3.40
C ALA A 345 6.82 -9.64 4.09
N ASP A 346 7.05 -9.57 5.39
CA ASP A 346 7.28 -10.75 6.22
C ASP A 346 6.91 -10.47 7.67
N VAL A 347 6.47 -11.50 8.37
CA VAL A 347 6.18 -11.44 9.80
C VAL A 347 7.31 -12.10 10.55
N THR A 348 7.84 -11.43 11.57
CA THR A 348 8.97 -11.95 12.36
C THR A 348 8.63 -13.31 12.95
N LYS A 349 9.42 -14.31 12.59
CA LYS A 349 9.27 -15.67 13.13
C LYS A 349 9.40 -15.67 14.64
N GLY A 350 8.46 -16.33 15.30
CA GLY A 350 8.37 -16.38 16.75
C GLY A 350 7.67 -15.19 17.42
N ARG A 351 7.21 -14.19 16.62
CA ARG A 351 6.42 -13.03 17.08
C ARG A 351 5.08 -12.88 16.34
N GLU A 352 4.67 -13.91 15.62
CA GLU A 352 3.41 -13.91 14.85
C GLU A 352 2.18 -13.71 15.74
N PHE A 353 2.27 -14.16 17.02
CA PHE A 353 1.20 -13.98 18.00
C PHE A 353 0.98 -12.52 18.44
N GLU A 354 1.85 -11.60 18.07
CA GLU A 354 1.68 -10.18 18.41
C GLU A 354 0.62 -9.48 17.56
N ILE A 355 0.16 -10.11 16.49
CA ILE A 355 -0.93 -9.62 15.64
C ILE A 355 -2.12 -10.54 15.79
N GLY A 356 -3.33 -9.95 15.84
CA GLY A 356 -4.59 -10.69 15.80
C GLY A 356 -5.25 -10.61 14.44
N LEU A 357 -5.96 -11.65 14.07
CA LEU A 357 -6.82 -11.70 12.88
C LEU A 357 -8.13 -12.40 13.21
N ILE A 358 -9.22 -11.75 12.86
CA ILE A 358 -10.54 -12.36 12.80
C ILE A 358 -10.98 -12.35 11.34
N THR A 359 -11.38 -13.48 10.81
CA THR A 359 -11.89 -13.61 9.44
C THR A 359 -13.17 -14.43 9.42
N LYS A 360 -13.98 -14.26 8.40
CA LYS A 360 -15.17 -15.09 8.22
C LYS A 360 -14.74 -16.45 7.66
N ALA A 361 -15.34 -17.52 8.20
CA ALA A 361 -15.17 -18.85 7.64
C ALA A 361 -15.82 -18.94 6.25
N ASP A 362 -15.13 -19.58 5.30
CA ASP A 362 -15.61 -19.79 3.93
C ASP A 362 -16.86 -20.67 3.89
#